data_8b0da3a409061f9833fff514524c1e0b
#
_entry.id   8b0da3a409061f9833fff514524c1e0b
#
_cell.length_a   1.000
_cell.length_b   1.000
_cell.length_c   1.000
_cell.angle_alpha   90.00
_cell.angle_beta   90.00
_cell.angle_gamma   90.00
#
_symmetry.space_group_name_H-M   'P 1'
#
loop_
_entity.id
_entity.type
_entity.pdbx_description
1 polymer ?
#
loop_
_entity_poly.entity_id
_entity_poly.type
_entity_poly.pdbx_seq_one_letter_code
_entity_poly.pdbx_strand_id
1 'polypeptide(L)'
;MNYFKHNTAIVDEGAQIGDGSRVWHWAHVCEQAVIGENVSLGQNVFVGNKVSIGNKCKIQNNVSIYDNVYLEEGVFCGPSMVFTNVYNPRALVERKSEYKDTFIKKGVTLGANCTIVCGIEIGEFAFIGAGTVVNENVKPYALMVGVPARQIGWMSEFGEKLSLPLLGEGETTCPHTGAIYSLTADTVQRVS
;
A
#
# COMPACT_ATOMS: atom_id res chain seq x y z
N MET A 1 0.92 -23.98 9.92
CA MET A 1 1.20 -22.55 9.67
C MET A 1 2.39 -22.17 10.54
N ASN A 2 3.44 -21.68 9.93
CA ASN A 2 4.72 -21.39 10.63
C ASN A 2 5.02 -19.89 10.54
N TYR A 3 4.28 -19.09 11.33
CA TYR A 3 4.49 -17.64 11.46
C TYR A 3 4.82 -17.25 12.90
N PHE A 4 5.52 -16.14 13.08
CA PHE A 4 5.81 -15.58 14.40
C PHE A 4 4.63 -14.71 14.87
N LYS A 5 4.15 -14.95 16.09
CA LYS A 5 3.19 -14.09 16.80
C LYS A 5 3.77 -13.67 18.14
N HIS A 6 3.94 -12.37 18.35
CA HIS A 6 4.31 -11.88 19.67
C HIS A 6 3.20 -12.16 20.69
N ASN A 7 3.55 -12.40 21.96
CA ASN A 7 2.61 -12.79 23.01
C ASN A 7 1.53 -11.71 23.32
N THR A 8 1.81 -10.44 23.00
CA THR A 8 0.83 -9.34 23.16
C THR A 8 -0.02 -9.11 21.90
N ALA A 9 0.24 -9.82 20.80
CA ALA A 9 -0.56 -9.71 19.59
C ALA A 9 -1.84 -10.55 19.69
N ILE A 10 -2.93 -10.04 19.15
CA ILE A 10 -4.21 -10.72 19.02
C ILE A 10 -4.36 -11.15 17.56
N VAL A 11 -4.63 -12.43 17.35
CA VAL A 11 -5.01 -12.99 16.06
C VAL A 11 -6.30 -13.76 16.33
N ASP A 12 -7.40 -13.29 15.74
CA ASP A 12 -8.71 -13.89 15.94
C ASP A 12 -8.77 -15.27 15.26
N GLU A 13 -9.58 -16.15 15.79
CA GLU A 13 -9.81 -17.48 15.21
C GLU A 13 -10.46 -17.32 13.82
N GLY A 14 -9.91 -18.01 12.81
CA GLY A 14 -10.34 -17.88 11.41
C GLY A 14 -9.41 -17.04 10.53
N ALA A 15 -8.62 -16.14 11.11
CA ALA A 15 -7.61 -15.38 10.35
C ALA A 15 -6.59 -16.32 9.68
N GLN A 16 -6.27 -16.04 8.42
CA GLN A 16 -5.29 -16.81 7.65
C GLN A 16 -3.98 -16.05 7.55
N ILE A 17 -2.88 -16.65 8.01
CA ILE A 17 -1.55 -16.02 7.98
C ILE A 17 -0.56 -16.99 7.37
N GLY A 18 0.08 -16.58 6.25
CA GLY A 18 1.06 -17.36 5.53
C GLY A 18 2.38 -17.55 6.27
N ASP A 19 3.12 -18.58 5.85
CA ASP A 19 4.37 -19.00 6.46
C ASP A 19 5.43 -17.89 6.40
N GLY A 20 6.29 -17.83 7.42
CA GLY A 20 7.37 -16.85 7.53
C GLY A 20 6.90 -15.42 7.91
N SER A 21 5.61 -15.19 8.05
CA SER A 21 5.06 -13.90 8.46
C SER A 21 5.30 -13.60 9.93
N ARG A 22 5.28 -12.33 10.31
CA ARG A 22 5.59 -11.86 11.67
C ARG A 22 4.53 -10.86 12.13
N VAL A 23 3.87 -11.16 13.26
CA VAL A 23 2.88 -10.29 13.92
C VAL A 23 3.50 -9.77 15.22
N TRP A 24 3.81 -8.48 15.23
CA TRP A 24 4.55 -7.86 16.32
C TRP A 24 3.64 -7.39 17.46
N HIS A 25 4.22 -6.67 18.42
CA HIS A 25 3.58 -6.24 19.66
C HIS A 25 2.27 -5.51 19.41
N TRP A 26 1.21 -5.88 20.17
CA TRP A 26 -0.11 -5.25 20.17
C TRP A 26 -0.78 -5.10 18.80
N ALA A 27 -0.33 -5.87 17.81
CA ALA A 27 -1.06 -5.97 16.56
C ALA A 27 -2.34 -6.77 16.77
N HIS A 28 -3.40 -6.42 16.02
CA HIS A 28 -4.66 -7.16 16.02
C HIS A 28 -5.05 -7.54 14.59
N VAL A 29 -5.23 -8.82 14.34
CA VAL A 29 -5.67 -9.37 13.05
C VAL A 29 -7.05 -9.99 13.24
N CYS A 30 -8.05 -9.44 12.54
CA CYS A 30 -9.43 -9.89 12.63
C CYS A 30 -9.67 -11.23 11.91
N GLU A 31 -10.75 -11.91 12.30
CA GLU A 31 -11.15 -13.27 11.94
C GLU A 31 -11.07 -13.62 10.45
N GLN A 32 -11.51 -12.72 9.55
CA GLN A 32 -11.62 -12.99 8.12
C GLN A 32 -10.43 -12.44 7.30
N ALA A 33 -9.42 -11.88 7.97
CA ALA A 33 -8.24 -11.35 7.28
C ALA A 33 -7.43 -12.48 6.61
N VAL A 34 -6.95 -12.20 5.40
CA VAL A 34 -6.07 -13.11 4.65
C VAL A 34 -4.71 -12.43 4.46
N ILE A 35 -3.68 -13.01 5.05
CA ILE A 35 -2.31 -12.48 5.03
C ILE A 35 -1.40 -13.52 4.37
N GLY A 36 -0.67 -13.10 3.33
CA GLY A 36 0.25 -13.93 2.59
C GLY A 36 1.51 -14.33 3.36
N GLU A 37 2.47 -14.88 2.64
CA GLU A 37 3.75 -15.35 3.18
C GLU A 37 4.77 -14.21 3.35
N ASN A 38 5.65 -14.36 4.36
CA ASN A 38 6.75 -13.43 4.62
C ASN A 38 6.31 -11.97 4.83
N VAL A 39 5.09 -11.76 5.34
CA VAL A 39 4.54 -10.44 5.68
C VAL A 39 5.04 -10.03 7.07
N SER A 40 5.35 -8.74 7.24
CA SER A 40 5.67 -8.18 8.56
C SER A 40 4.60 -7.15 8.95
N LEU A 41 3.87 -7.45 10.03
CA LEU A 41 2.94 -6.51 10.67
C LEU A 41 3.62 -5.91 11.89
N GLY A 42 3.99 -4.63 11.81
CA GLY A 42 4.68 -3.90 12.86
C GLY A 42 3.84 -3.71 14.12
N GLN A 43 4.43 -3.04 15.10
CA GLN A 43 3.77 -2.77 16.38
C GLN A 43 2.48 -1.97 16.18
N ASN A 44 1.41 -2.37 16.91
CA ASN A 44 0.14 -1.65 16.92
C ASN A 44 -0.54 -1.56 15.53
N VAL A 45 -0.33 -2.57 14.69
CA VAL A 45 -1.04 -2.69 13.40
C VAL A 45 -2.42 -3.32 13.64
N PHE A 46 -3.45 -2.74 13.03
CA PHE A 46 -4.78 -3.31 12.97
C PHE A 46 -5.09 -3.80 11.55
N VAL A 47 -5.63 -5.01 11.43
CA VAL A 47 -6.07 -5.60 10.15
C VAL A 47 -7.53 -6.04 10.28
N GLY A 48 -8.41 -5.39 9.52
CA GLY A 48 -9.85 -5.64 9.51
C GLY A 48 -10.25 -6.98 8.86
N ASN A 49 -11.55 -7.29 8.88
CA ASN A 49 -12.07 -8.59 8.43
C ASN A 49 -11.96 -8.81 6.92
N LYS A 50 -12.33 -7.82 6.12
CA LYS A 50 -12.33 -7.92 4.64
C LYS A 50 -11.04 -7.32 4.08
N VAL A 51 -9.90 -7.78 4.58
CA VAL A 51 -8.56 -7.33 4.17
C VAL A 51 -7.81 -8.51 3.55
N SER A 52 -7.14 -8.25 2.43
CA SER A 52 -6.17 -9.18 1.84
C SER A 52 -4.81 -8.49 1.74
N ILE A 53 -3.77 -9.14 2.24
CA ILE A 53 -2.38 -8.67 2.18
C ILE A 53 -1.54 -9.71 1.44
N GLY A 54 -1.00 -9.34 0.30
CA GLY A 54 -0.14 -10.18 -0.53
C GLY A 54 1.20 -10.52 0.14
N ASN A 55 1.94 -11.42 -0.49
CA ASN A 55 3.23 -11.89 0.02
C ASN A 55 4.25 -10.75 0.17
N LYS A 56 5.17 -10.89 1.11
CA LYS A 56 6.33 -10.01 1.32
C LYS A 56 5.99 -8.55 1.63
N CYS A 57 4.73 -8.23 1.97
CA CYS A 57 4.35 -6.89 2.40
C CYS A 57 5.01 -6.51 3.73
N LYS A 58 5.33 -5.23 3.87
CA LYS A 58 5.88 -4.66 5.10
C LYS A 58 4.96 -3.54 5.60
N ILE A 59 4.22 -3.82 6.65
CA ILE A 59 3.33 -2.87 7.30
C ILE A 59 4.04 -2.34 8.54
N GLN A 60 4.38 -1.06 8.54
CA GLN A 60 5.09 -0.42 9.62
C GLN A 60 4.17 -0.13 10.82
N ASN A 61 4.75 0.37 11.91
CA ASN A 61 4.04 0.60 13.16
C ASN A 61 2.86 1.59 13.01
N ASN A 62 1.81 1.38 13.81
CA ASN A 62 0.64 2.26 13.93
C ASN A 62 -0.15 2.42 12.61
N VAL A 63 -0.22 1.39 11.79
CA VAL A 63 -1.05 1.36 10.57
C VAL A 63 -2.32 0.59 10.85
N SER A 64 -3.48 1.18 10.50
CA SER A 64 -4.77 0.49 10.50
C SER A 64 -5.19 0.22 9.05
N ILE A 65 -5.33 -1.08 8.72
CA ILE A 65 -5.85 -1.53 7.43
C ILE A 65 -7.30 -1.95 7.67
N TYR A 66 -8.23 -1.07 7.29
CA TYR A 66 -9.65 -1.30 7.46
C TYR A 66 -10.22 -2.22 6.39
N ASP A 67 -11.45 -2.70 6.62
CA ASP A 67 -12.18 -3.53 5.68
C ASP A 67 -12.20 -2.91 4.26
N ASN A 68 -12.15 -3.77 3.25
CA ASN A 68 -12.15 -3.44 1.83
C ASN A 68 -10.85 -2.79 1.33
N VAL A 69 -9.73 -3.01 2.02
CA VAL A 69 -8.39 -2.67 1.52
C VAL A 69 -7.65 -3.94 1.08
N TYR A 70 -7.14 -3.94 -0.13
CA TYR A 70 -6.46 -5.07 -0.77
C TYR A 70 -5.06 -4.65 -1.18
N LEU A 71 -4.05 -5.29 -0.58
CA LEU A 71 -2.64 -5.06 -0.87
C LEU A 71 -2.09 -6.24 -1.68
N GLU A 72 -1.51 -5.98 -2.84
CA GLU A 72 -0.80 -6.99 -3.62
C GLU A 72 0.61 -7.27 -3.06
N GLU A 73 1.40 -8.12 -3.73
CA GLU A 73 2.74 -8.52 -3.28
C GLU A 73 3.69 -7.33 -3.13
N GLY A 74 4.51 -7.35 -2.08
CA GLY A 74 5.63 -6.44 -1.91
C GLY A 74 5.26 -5.00 -1.57
N VAL A 75 4.03 -4.72 -1.16
CA VAL A 75 3.61 -3.37 -0.73
C VAL A 75 4.31 -2.98 0.57
N PHE A 76 4.81 -1.74 0.61
CA PHE A 76 5.34 -1.10 1.81
C PHE A 76 4.37 -0.04 2.33
N CYS A 77 3.87 -0.21 3.55
CA CYS A 77 3.10 0.79 4.28
C CYS A 77 4.00 1.47 5.32
N GLY A 78 4.31 2.73 5.13
CA GLY A 78 5.13 3.54 6.04
C GLY A 78 4.45 3.76 7.41
N PRO A 79 5.22 4.10 8.45
CA PRO A 79 4.67 4.25 9.80
C PRO A 79 3.58 5.32 9.86
N SER A 80 2.51 4.99 10.58
CA SER A 80 1.36 5.88 10.83
C SER A 80 0.67 6.38 9.56
N MET A 81 0.82 5.70 8.41
CA MET A 81 -0.01 6.00 7.26
C MET A 81 -1.47 5.59 7.52
N VAL A 82 -2.40 6.20 6.80
CA VAL A 82 -3.83 6.08 7.07
C VAL A 82 -4.58 5.60 5.83
N PHE A 83 -5.37 4.52 5.98
CA PHE A 83 -6.45 4.18 5.06
C PHE A 83 -7.79 4.68 5.58
N THR A 84 -8.68 5.12 4.70
CA THR A 84 -10.10 5.30 5.01
C THR A 84 -10.92 4.18 4.35
N ASN A 85 -12.17 3.97 4.74
CA ASN A 85 -13.04 2.96 4.12
C ASN A 85 -14.42 3.50 3.74
N VAL A 86 -14.78 4.69 4.25
CA VAL A 86 -15.99 5.42 3.89
C VAL A 86 -15.64 6.88 3.58
N TYR A 87 -16.28 7.43 2.55
CA TYR A 87 -15.92 8.75 2.04
C TYR A 87 -16.41 9.91 2.91
N ASN A 88 -17.62 9.78 3.46
CA ASN A 88 -18.31 10.84 4.17
C ASN A 88 -18.92 10.37 5.51
N PRO A 89 -18.10 9.97 6.50
CA PRO A 89 -18.57 9.42 7.76
C PRO A 89 -19.39 10.43 8.56
N ARG A 90 -20.39 9.92 9.29
CA ARG A 90 -21.15 10.66 10.29
C ARG A 90 -21.46 9.73 11.46
N ALA A 91 -21.21 10.18 12.69
CA ALA A 91 -21.39 9.33 13.89
C ALA A 91 -22.83 8.82 14.07
N LEU A 92 -23.82 9.59 13.68
CA LEU A 92 -25.22 9.25 13.82
C LEU A 92 -25.84 8.58 12.58
N VAL A 93 -25.03 8.27 11.55
CA VAL A 93 -25.49 7.65 10.31
C VAL A 93 -24.71 6.37 10.07
N GLU A 94 -25.38 5.21 10.08
CA GLU A 94 -24.77 3.92 9.75
C GLU A 94 -24.39 3.86 8.27
N ARG A 95 -23.10 3.63 7.95
CA ARG A 95 -22.56 3.61 6.59
C ARG A 95 -21.69 2.38 6.27
N LYS A 96 -21.81 1.31 7.06
CA LYS A 96 -21.05 0.08 6.83
C LYS A 96 -21.28 -0.54 5.45
N SER A 97 -22.49 -0.35 4.89
CA SER A 97 -22.81 -0.80 3.53
C SER A 97 -22.20 0.07 2.42
N GLU A 98 -21.60 1.22 2.77
CA GLU A 98 -21.02 2.18 1.83
C GLU A 98 -19.48 2.10 1.79
N TYR A 99 -18.86 1.10 2.44
CA TYR A 99 -17.41 0.89 2.37
C TYR A 99 -16.96 0.68 0.92
N LYS A 100 -15.89 1.37 0.54
CA LYS A 100 -15.35 1.34 -0.82
C LYS A 100 -14.08 0.53 -0.87
N ASP A 101 -13.96 -0.31 -1.90
CA ASP A 101 -12.76 -1.08 -2.17
C ASP A 101 -11.59 -0.17 -2.54
N THR A 102 -10.43 -0.44 -1.95
CA THR A 102 -9.17 0.26 -2.26
C THR A 102 -8.12 -0.77 -2.63
N PHE A 103 -7.54 -0.63 -3.82
CA PHE A 103 -6.57 -1.57 -4.35
C PHE A 103 -5.19 -0.95 -4.41
N ILE A 104 -4.24 -1.57 -3.72
CA ILE A 104 -2.84 -1.18 -3.72
C ILE A 104 -2.06 -2.27 -4.48
N LYS A 105 -1.60 -1.93 -5.66
CA LYS A 105 -0.96 -2.86 -6.58
C LYS A 105 0.45 -3.23 -6.13
N LYS A 106 1.03 -4.22 -6.82
CA LYS A 106 2.34 -4.79 -6.53
C LYS A 106 3.42 -3.73 -6.35
N GLY A 107 4.25 -3.90 -5.33
CA GLY A 107 5.45 -3.10 -5.12
C GLY A 107 5.24 -1.63 -4.75
N VAL A 108 4.00 -1.19 -4.51
CA VAL A 108 3.70 0.19 -4.11
C VAL A 108 4.36 0.54 -2.78
N THR A 109 4.90 1.76 -2.70
CA THR A 109 5.36 2.36 -1.45
C THR A 109 4.40 3.46 -1.00
N LEU A 110 3.85 3.32 0.19
CA LEU A 110 3.05 4.33 0.88
C LEU A 110 3.91 4.99 1.96
N GLY A 111 4.27 6.24 1.79
CA GLY A 111 5.16 6.98 2.70
C GLY A 111 4.54 7.19 4.09
N ALA A 112 5.40 7.49 5.07
CA ALA A 112 4.96 7.75 6.45
C ALA A 112 3.90 8.86 6.51
N ASN A 113 2.88 8.68 7.36
CA ASN A 113 1.78 9.65 7.56
C ASN A 113 1.02 10.03 6.27
N CYS A 114 1.14 9.31 5.16
CA CYS A 114 0.28 9.55 4.01
C CYS A 114 -1.16 9.09 4.31
N THR A 115 -2.13 9.68 3.61
CA THR A 115 -3.54 9.29 3.72
C THR A 115 -4.05 8.82 2.37
N ILE A 116 -4.62 7.63 2.34
CA ILE A 116 -5.26 7.04 1.17
C ILE A 116 -6.77 7.10 1.37
N VAL A 117 -7.44 7.93 0.57
CA VAL A 117 -8.90 8.02 0.57
C VAL A 117 -9.46 6.80 -0.16
N CYS A 118 -10.50 6.21 0.40
CA CYS A 118 -11.08 4.96 -0.10
C CYS A 118 -11.68 5.05 -1.51
N GLY A 119 -11.78 3.90 -2.18
CA GLY A 119 -12.43 3.80 -3.49
C GLY A 119 -11.51 4.09 -4.67
N ILE A 120 -10.19 3.93 -4.47
CA ILE A 120 -9.18 4.19 -5.51
C ILE A 120 -8.26 2.99 -5.73
N GLU A 121 -7.57 3.03 -6.86
CA GLU A 121 -6.48 2.12 -7.17
C GLU A 121 -5.15 2.89 -7.23
N ILE A 122 -4.11 2.34 -6.60
CA ILE A 122 -2.74 2.81 -6.73
C ILE A 122 -1.96 1.79 -7.57
N GLY A 123 -1.53 2.21 -8.75
CA GLY A 123 -0.86 1.38 -9.74
C GLY A 123 0.49 0.84 -9.27
N GLU A 124 0.93 -0.25 -9.89
CA GLU A 124 2.13 -0.99 -9.48
C GLU A 124 3.37 -0.08 -9.42
N PHE A 125 4.21 -0.33 -8.42
CA PHE A 125 5.45 0.40 -8.16
C PHE A 125 5.29 1.92 -8.02
N ALA A 126 4.06 2.45 -7.87
CA ALA A 126 3.86 3.85 -7.53
C ALA A 126 4.46 4.17 -6.15
N PHE A 127 4.96 5.39 -6.00
CA PHE A 127 5.58 5.86 -4.78
C PHE A 127 4.84 7.08 -4.24
N ILE A 128 4.20 6.91 -3.10
CA ILE A 128 3.50 7.98 -2.39
C ILE A 128 4.43 8.55 -1.34
N GLY A 129 4.80 9.83 -1.49
CA GLY A 129 5.66 10.52 -0.55
C GLY A 129 5.03 10.67 0.84
N ALA A 130 5.86 10.86 1.85
CA ALA A 130 5.40 11.05 3.23
C ALA A 130 4.44 12.26 3.34
N GLY A 131 3.40 12.14 4.16
CA GLY A 131 2.41 13.19 4.41
C GLY A 131 1.48 13.50 3.23
N THR A 132 1.51 12.73 2.15
CA THR A 132 0.68 12.94 0.95
C THR A 132 -0.76 12.50 1.20
N VAL A 133 -1.73 13.24 0.67
CA VAL A 133 -3.17 12.86 0.68
C VAL A 133 -3.59 12.47 -0.73
N VAL A 134 -3.83 11.18 -0.96
CA VAL A 134 -4.25 10.61 -2.24
C VAL A 134 -5.76 10.40 -2.24
N ASN A 135 -6.47 11.02 -3.18
CA ASN A 135 -7.93 10.98 -3.30
C ASN A 135 -8.42 10.59 -4.70
N GLU A 136 -7.52 10.17 -5.58
CA GLU A 136 -7.80 9.70 -6.94
C GLU A 136 -6.85 8.57 -7.34
N ASN A 137 -7.17 7.85 -8.41
CA ASN A 137 -6.33 6.76 -8.90
C ASN A 137 -4.93 7.26 -9.25
N VAL A 138 -3.94 6.41 -8.99
CA VAL A 138 -2.53 6.71 -9.26
C VAL A 138 -1.99 5.74 -10.32
N LYS A 139 -1.28 6.28 -11.30
CA LYS A 139 -0.66 5.49 -12.38
C LYS A 139 0.47 4.62 -11.86
N PRO A 140 0.76 3.49 -12.52
CA PRO A 140 1.97 2.72 -12.26
C PRO A 140 3.22 3.60 -12.33
N TYR A 141 4.18 3.32 -11.46
CA TYR A 141 5.47 4.02 -11.36
C TYR A 141 5.39 5.53 -11.02
N ALA A 142 4.20 6.10 -10.81
CA ALA A 142 4.07 7.53 -10.50
C ALA A 142 4.67 7.88 -9.13
N LEU A 143 5.41 8.99 -9.07
CA LEU A 143 5.85 9.63 -7.82
C LEU A 143 4.87 10.73 -7.45
N MET A 144 4.14 10.52 -6.35
CA MET A 144 3.08 11.41 -5.86
C MET A 144 3.49 12.10 -4.57
N VAL A 145 3.26 13.40 -4.46
CA VAL A 145 3.49 14.17 -3.22
C VAL A 145 2.42 15.25 -3.04
N GLY A 146 2.27 15.71 -1.80
CA GLY A 146 1.48 16.90 -1.45
C GLY A 146 0.04 16.63 -0.99
N VAL A 147 -0.67 17.72 -0.67
CA VAL A 147 -2.06 17.76 -0.18
C VAL A 147 -2.84 18.81 -0.95
N PRO A 148 -3.71 18.41 -1.89
CA PRO A 148 -3.92 17.07 -2.43
C PRO A 148 -2.70 16.56 -3.22
N ALA A 149 -2.59 15.23 -3.39
CA ALA A 149 -1.50 14.59 -4.13
C ALA A 149 -1.34 15.13 -5.55
N ARG A 150 -0.10 15.31 -5.98
CA ARG A 150 0.26 15.66 -7.36
C ARG A 150 1.43 14.80 -7.82
N GLN A 151 1.38 14.37 -9.05
CA GLN A 151 2.50 13.65 -9.66
C GLN A 151 3.64 14.62 -9.96
N ILE A 152 4.85 14.27 -9.50
CA ILE A 152 6.08 15.09 -9.69
C ILE A 152 7.18 14.32 -10.41
N GLY A 153 6.92 13.11 -10.86
CA GLY A 153 7.90 12.28 -11.56
C GLY A 153 7.47 10.83 -11.62
N TRP A 154 8.44 9.99 -11.86
CA TRP A 154 8.34 8.55 -11.98
C TRP A 154 9.40 7.86 -11.13
N MET A 155 9.10 6.65 -10.63
CA MET A 155 10.00 5.85 -9.81
C MET A 155 10.28 4.51 -10.49
N SER A 156 11.50 4.01 -10.35
CA SER A 156 11.84 2.64 -10.75
C SER A 156 11.34 1.61 -9.72
N GLU A 157 11.31 0.33 -10.09
CA GLU A 157 11.05 -0.77 -9.15
C GLU A 157 12.07 -0.84 -8.00
N PHE A 158 13.27 -0.31 -8.20
CA PHE A 158 14.29 -0.23 -7.16
C PHE A 158 14.02 0.89 -6.15
N GLY A 159 13.18 1.90 -6.51
CA GLY A 159 12.88 3.06 -5.67
C GLY A 159 13.72 4.30 -6.01
N GLU A 160 14.32 4.39 -7.19
CA GLU A 160 15.03 5.58 -7.68
C GLU A 160 14.13 6.40 -8.60
N LYS A 161 14.27 7.73 -8.50
CA LYS A 161 13.56 8.64 -9.38
C LYS A 161 14.10 8.51 -10.82
N LEU A 162 13.19 8.25 -11.76
CA LEU A 162 13.52 8.15 -13.17
C LEU A 162 13.63 9.54 -13.82
N SER A 163 14.64 9.72 -14.67
CA SER A 163 14.85 10.96 -15.42
C SER A 163 13.96 10.98 -16.67
N LEU A 164 12.64 11.10 -16.45
CA LEU A 164 11.61 11.14 -17.50
C LEU A 164 10.74 12.38 -17.29
N PRO A 165 10.24 13.01 -18.37
CA PRO A 165 9.19 14.03 -18.25
C PRO A 165 7.89 13.41 -17.72
N LEU A 166 6.93 14.24 -17.29
CA LEU A 166 5.63 13.75 -16.86
C LEU A 166 4.76 13.25 -18.01
N LEU A 167 4.94 13.85 -19.19
CA LEU A 167 4.16 13.57 -20.40
C LEU A 167 5.07 13.49 -21.61
N GLY A 168 4.65 12.76 -22.64
CA GLY A 168 5.34 12.66 -23.91
C GLY A 168 6.03 11.32 -24.10
N GLU A 169 7.19 11.32 -24.70
CA GLU A 169 7.99 10.12 -24.96
C GLU A 169 9.36 10.25 -24.30
N GLY A 170 9.92 9.14 -23.87
CA GLY A 170 11.26 9.10 -23.31
C GLY A 170 11.68 7.71 -22.87
N GLU A 171 12.97 7.51 -22.74
CA GLU A 171 13.55 6.28 -22.22
C GLU A 171 14.64 6.63 -21.21
N THR A 172 14.76 5.84 -20.16
CA THR A 172 15.79 6.01 -19.14
C THR A 172 16.17 4.68 -18.52
N THR A 173 17.36 4.60 -17.97
CA THR A 173 17.89 3.42 -17.29
C THR A 173 17.99 3.67 -15.80
N CYS A 174 17.53 2.73 -14.99
CA CYS A 174 17.73 2.76 -13.54
C CYS A 174 19.23 2.62 -13.23
N PRO A 175 19.87 3.57 -12.54
CA PRO A 175 21.32 3.55 -12.31
C PRO A 175 21.77 2.39 -11.42
N HIS A 176 20.89 1.80 -10.62
CA HIS A 176 21.23 0.70 -9.71
C HIS A 176 21.04 -0.68 -10.32
N THR A 177 20.01 -0.87 -11.14
CA THR A 177 19.65 -2.19 -11.66
C THR A 177 19.97 -2.40 -13.12
N GLY A 178 20.19 -1.31 -13.86
CA GLY A 178 20.32 -1.34 -15.32
C GLY A 178 18.98 -1.57 -16.05
N ALA A 179 17.86 -1.69 -15.33
CA ALA A 179 16.53 -1.85 -15.93
C ALA A 179 16.14 -0.62 -16.74
N ILE A 180 15.57 -0.84 -17.91
CA ILE A 180 15.16 0.22 -18.85
C ILE A 180 13.67 0.47 -18.70
N TYR A 181 13.29 1.75 -18.67
CA TYR A 181 11.91 2.23 -18.55
C TYR A 181 11.59 3.15 -19.73
N SER A 182 10.46 2.93 -20.35
CA SER A 182 9.93 3.72 -21.46
C SER A 182 8.68 4.47 -21.04
N LEU A 183 8.62 5.76 -21.36
CA LEU A 183 7.43 6.61 -21.24
C LEU A 183 6.79 6.74 -22.61
N THR A 184 5.49 6.47 -22.68
CA THR A 184 4.66 6.74 -23.85
C THR A 184 3.41 7.49 -23.40
N ALA A 185 3.19 8.68 -23.95
CA ALA A 185 2.14 9.62 -23.55
C ALA A 185 2.24 10.00 -22.06
N ASP A 186 1.60 9.28 -21.17
CA ASP A 186 1.56 9.55 -19.74
C ASP A 186 1.67 8.25 -18.91
N THR A 187 2.25 7.21 -19.50
CA THR A 187 2.38 5.87 -18.92
C THR A 187 3.81 5.39 -19.03
N VAL A 188 4.37 4.95 -17.90
CA VAL A 188 5.70 4.33 -17.84
C VAL A 188 5.56 2.83 -17.77
N GLN A 189 6.44 2.14 -18.47
CA GLN A 189 6.59 0.68 -18.44
C GLN A 189 8.06 0.30 -18.34
N ARG A 190 8.36 -0.77 -17.63
CA ARG A 190 9.66 -1.42 -17.68
C ARG A 190 9.73 -2.28 -18.94
N VAL A 191 10.78 -2.11 -19.73
CA VAL A 191 10.98 -2.82 -21.00
C VAL A 191 12.08 -3.88 -20.95
N SER A 192 12.98 -3.81 -19.96
CA SER A 192 14.00 -4.85 -19.72
C SER A 192 14.52 -4.84 -18.28
#